data_52098cd95161453d23625271be70345c
#
_entry.id   52098cd95161453d23625271be70345c
#
_cell.length_a   1.000
_cell.length_b   1.000
_cell.length_c   1.000
_cell.angle_alpha   90.00
_cell.angle_beta   90.00
_cell.angle_gamma   90.00
#
_symmetry.space_group_name_H-M   'P 1'
#
loop_
_entity.id
_entity.type
_entity.pdbx_description
1 polymer ?
#
loop_
_entity_poly.entity_id
_entity_poly.type
_entity_poly.pdbx_seq_one_letter_code
_entity_poly.pdbx_strand_id
1 'polypeptide(L)'
;MTERFDLHVHLEPPFPQPIPGDAPRRLLEQMAAAGLSGGCLFSPSPKDKDGHFVPYEERMAALEAYTHDQPGRLFPVFWVHPDEPEAEARILDANSRGVAAFKFICDSYYVYEEKCLRLLRLIASLGKPALFHSGILWYGGDTSKYNRPLNWEALIDIPGLRFSMGHCSWPWHDECIAMYGKFLNHLNVYQGDHPCEMFFDLTPGTPPIYRRDLMFKLFNVGYDVENNLMFGTDSIVPAYSPKWVAGWMERDGAIYRELGVPEAVVRKIYRDNLMRFLGAEGSEVVHRLPQQTEEAPS
;
A
#
# COMPACT_ATOMS: atom_id res chain seq x y z
N MET A 1 3.37 7.64 -23.64
CA MET A 1 2.88 6.48 -22.84
C MET A 1 2.40 7.02 -21.52
N THR A 2 1.29 6.54 -21.00
CA THR A 2 0.79 6.92 -19.67
C THR A 2 1.75 6.40 -18.62
N GLU A 3 2.13 7.22 -17.64
CA GLU A 3 2.96 6.80 -16.51
C GLU A 3 2.30 5.67 -15.73
N ARG A 4 3.11 4.74 -15.21
CA ARG A 4 2.68 3.63 -14.37
C ARG A 4 3.64 3.49 -13.20
N PHE A 5 3.13 3.21 -12.01
CA PHE A 5 3.92 3.12 -10.80
C PHE A 5 3.69 1.81 -10.05
N ASP A 6 4.72 1.38 -9.32
CA ASP A 6 4.70 0.25 -8.42
C ASP A 6 4.53 0.76 -6.98
N LEU A 7 3.43 0.43 -6.33
CA LEU A 7 3.19 0.85 -4.94
C LEU A 7 4.13 0.16 -3.94
N HIS A 8 4.70 -1.02 -4.26
CA HIS A 8 5.18 -1.94 -3.22
C HIS A 8 6.54 -2.54 -3.57
N VAL A 9 7.61 -1.80 -3.25
CA VAL A 9 8.99 -2.23 -3.47
C VAL A 9 9.79 -2.09 -2.17
N HIS A 10 10.44 -3.17 -1.75
CA HIS A 10 11.22 -3.23 -0.51
C HIS A 10 12.71 -2.97 -0.75
N LEU A 11 13.31 -2.16 0.12
CA LEU A 11 14.77 -2.16 0.31
C LEU A 11 15.12 -3.20 1.36
N GLU A 12 15.70 -4.31 0.94
CA GLU A 12 16.13 -5.36 1.88
C GLU A 12 17.63 -5.61 1.78
N PRO A 13 18.34 -5.67 2.92
CA PRO A 13 19.71 -6.07 2.92
C PRO A 13 19.86 -7.58 2.50
N PRO A 14 21.03 -8.00 1.97
CA PRO A 14 22.25 -7.19 1.90
C PRO A 14 22.28 -6.28 0.67
N PHE A 15 22.66 -5.03 0.87
CA PHE A 15 23.05 -4.13 -0.23
C PHE A 15 24.45 -3.57 0.05
N PRO A 16 25.20 -3.17 -1.01
CA PRO A 16 26.54 -2.61 -0.86
C PRO A 16 26.56 -1.41 0.09
N GLN A 17 27.57 -1.32 0.92
CA GLN A 17 27.81 -0.16 1.76
C GLN A 17 29.16 0.48 1.37
N PRO A 18 29.20 1.76 1.00
CA PRO A 18 28.02 2.64 0.78
C PRO A 18 27.19 2.19 -0.42
N ILE A 19 25.92 2.57 -0.45
CA ILE A 19 25.05 2.35 -1.62
C ILE A 19 25.64 3.08 -2.81
N PRO A 20 25.87 2.42 -3.97
CA PRO A 20 26.45 3.06 -5.14
C PRO A 20 25.58 4.22 -5.64
N GLY A 21 26.19 5.36 -5.98
CA GLY A 21 25.45 6.54 -6.42
C GLY A 21 24.64 6.36 -7.72
N ASP A 22 24.89 5.30 -8.49
CA ASP A 22 24.11 4.94 -9.67
C ASP A 22 22.97 3.92 -9.38
N ALA A 23 22.82 3.46 -8.13
CA ALA A 23 21.80 2.49 -7.75
C ALA A 23 20.35 2.96 -8.05
N PRO A 24 19.96 4.22 -7.78
CA PRO A 24 18.62 4.72 -8.14
C PRO A 24 18.38 4.67 -9.65
N ARG A 25 19.36 5.07 -10.45
CA ARG A 25 19.26 5.03 -11.91
C ARG A 25 19.08 3.60 -12.42
N ARG A 26 19.86 2.65 -11.91
CA ARG A 26 19.72 1.23 -12.27
C ARG A 26 18.34 0.66 -11.91
N LEU A 27 17.82 0.99 -10.74
CA LEU A 27 16.46 0.59 -10.36
C LEU A 27 15.43 1.14 -11.34
N LEU A 28 15.51 2.43 -11.67
CA LEU A 28 14.59 3.07 -12.60
C LEU A 28 14.70 2.50 -14.03
N GLU A 29 15.90 2.13 -14.48
CA GLU A 29 16.09 1.42 -15.76
C GLU A 29 15.43 0.04 -15.75
N GLN A 30 15.50 -0.70 -14.64
CA GLN A 30 14.81 -1.98 -14.48
C GLN A 30 13.29 -1.80 -14.44
N MET A 31 12.78 -0.79 -13.73
CA MET A 31 11.34 -0.44 -13.74
C MET A 31 10.88 -0.07 -15.15
N ALA A 32 11.63 0.76 -15.86
CA ALA A 32 11.32 1.15 -17.23
C ALA A 32 11.30 -0.05 -18.20
N ALA A 33 12.20 -1.02 -18.03
CA ALA A 33 12.22 -2.26 -18.81
C ALA A 33 10.97 -3.12 -18.56
N ALA A 34 10.30 -2.96 -17.42
CA ALA A 34 9.01 -3.58 -17.13
C ALA A 34 7.80 -2.72 -17.56
N GLY A 35 8.02 -1.49 -18.06
CA GLY A 35 6.95 -0.57 -18.46
C GLY A 35 6.43 0.31 -17.32
N LEU A 36 7.22 0.48 -16.24
CA LEU A 36 6.91 1.35 -15.12
C LEU A 36 7.77 2.62 -15.14
N SER A 37 7.22 3.71 -14.64
CA SER A 37 7.87 5.03 -14.56
C SER A 37 8.61 5.25 -13.23
N GLY A 38 8.26 4.46 -12.20
CA GLY A 38 8.80 4.55 -10.86
C GLY A 38 7.93 3.80 -9.86
N GLY A 39 8.03 4.14 -8.56
CA GLY A 39 7.23 3.50 -7.52
C GLY A 39 7.53 3.97 -6.11
N CYS A 40 6.81 3.40 -5.15
CA CYS A 40 7.08 3.57 -3.72
C CYS A 40 8.18 2.61 -3.28
N LEU A 41 9.15 3.15 -2.56
CA LEU A 41 10.28 2.39 -2.05
C LEU A 41 10.24 2.38 -0.52
N PHE A 42 10.13 1.20 0.07
CA PHE A 42 10.06 1.04 1.51
C PHE A 42 11.45 1.01 2.12
N SER A 43 11.67 1.72 3.21
CA SER A 43 12.92 1.62 3.97
C SER A 43 13.19 0.19 4.41
N PRO A 44 14.43 -0.16 4.76
CA PRO A 44 14.71 -1.43 5.43
C PRO A 44 13.80 -1.67 6.64
N SER A 45 13.62 -2.95 6.99
CA SER A 45 12.84 -3.38 8.15
C SER A 45 13.29 -2.65 9.43
N PRO A 46 12.36 -2.28 10.34
CA PRO A 46 12.70 -1.72 11.64
C PRO A 46 13.42 -2.72 12.55
N LYS A 47 13.31 -4.03 12.29
CA LYS A 47 13.98 -5.08 13.06
C LYS A 47 14.87 -5.92 12.17
N ASP A 48 16.00 -6.35 12.73
CA ASP A 48 16.88 -7.35 12.12
C ASP A 48 16.29 -8.77 12.28
N LYS A 49 17.00 -9.76 11.76
CA LYS A 49 16.61 -11.19 11.85
C LYS A 49 16.54 -11.73 13.28
N ASP A 50 17.20 -11.09 14.23
CA ASP A 50 17.26 -11.47 15.64
C ASP A 50 16.22 -10.68 16.49
N GLY A 51 15.45 -9.80 15.85
CA GLY A 51 14.38 -9.01 16.45
C GLY A 51 14.84 -7.71 17.11
N HIS A 52 16.11 -7.31 16.95
CA HIS A 52 16.63 -6.04 17.46
C HIS A 52 16.27 -4.89 16.51
N PHE A 53 15.99 -3.72 17.08
CA PHE A 53 15.73 -2.53 16.28
C PHE A 53 17.00 -2.08 15.53
N VAL A 54 16.86 -1.95 14.21
CA VAL A 54 17.89 -1.35 13.34
C VAL A 54 17.88 0.17 13.55
N PRO A 55 19.05 0.82 13.66
CA PRO A 55 19.11 2.27 13.87
C PRO A 55 18.30 3.06 12.83
N TYR A 56 17.51 4.04 13.31
CA TYR A 56 16.67 4.88 12.45
C TYR A 56 17.46 5.54 11.32
N GLU A 57 18.61 6.15 11.63
CA GLU A 57 19.44 6.87 10.65
C GLU A 57 20.02 5.95 9.57
N GLU A 58 20.32 4.69 9.88
CA GLU A 58 20.77 3.71 8.91
C GLU A 58 19.66 3.42 7.88
N ARG A 59 18.42 3.23 8.34
CA ARG A 59 17.27 2.96 7.49
C ARG A 59 16.88 4.18 6.64
N MET A 60 16.94 5.39 7.24
CA MET A 60 16.67 6.63 6.53
C MET A 60 17.75 6.91 5.47
N ALA A 61 19.02 6.77 5.82
CA ALA A 61 20.13 6.95 4.86
C ALA A 61 20.02 5.99 3.67
N ALA A 62 19.62 4.74 3.91
CA ALA A 62 19.40 3.78 2.83
C ALA A 62 18.23 4.21 1.93
N LEU A 63 17.13 4.69 2.49
CA LEU A 63 15.97 5.18 1.74
C LEU A 63 16.32 6.41 0.91
N GLU A 64 16.98 7.40 1.52
CA GLU A 64 17.39 8.65 0.87
C GLU A 64 18.38 8.42 -0.26
N ALA A 65 19.32 7.46 -0.11
CA ALA A 65 20.27 7.12 -1.16
C ALA A 65 19.60 6.70 -2.47
N TYR A 66 18.36 6.20 -2.42
CA TYR A 66 17.59 5.86 -3.62
C TYR A 66 16.64 6.96 -4.06
N THR A 67 16.10 7.78 -3.14
CA THR A 67 14.93 8.61 -3.43
C THR A 67 15.24 10.10 -3.56
N HIS A 68 16.32 10.60 -2.90
CA HIS A 68 16.62 12.04 -2.77
C HIS A 68 16.66 12.76 -4.13
N ASP A 69 17.36 12.20 -5.12
CA ASP A 69 17.53 12.82 -6.45
C ASP A 69 16.50 12.31 -7.48
N GLN A 70 15.42 11.68 -7.04
CA GLN A 70 14.40 11.08 -7.90
C GLN A 70 12.96 11.56 -7.60
N PRO A 71 12.73 12.89 -7.43
CA PRO A 71 11.40 13.40 -7.10
C PRO A 71 10.39 13.07 -8.20
N GLY A 72 9.19 12.65 -7.79
CA GLY A 72 8.10 12.27 -8.70
C GLY A 72 8.28 10.91 -9.39
N ARG A 73 9.38 10.21 -9.14
CA ARG A 73 9.64 8.88 -9.67
C ARG A 73 9.79 7.81 -8.60
N LEU A 74 10.58 8.06 -7.56
CA LEU A 74 10.70 7.20 -6.39
C LEU A 74 10.14 7.92 -5.17
N PHE A 75 9.08 7.36 -4.59
CA PHE A 75 8.38 7.91 -3.43
C PHE A 75 8.88 7.20 -2.17
N PRO A 76 9.55 7.91 -1.23
CA PRO A 76 10.06 7.31 -0.02
C PRO A 76 8.93 6.91 0.93
N VAL A 77 8.94 5.66 1.39
CA VAL A 77 8.01 5.13 2.40
C VAL A 77 8.81 4.62 3.58
N PHE A 78 8.59 5.18 4.76
CA PHE A 78 9.32 4.77 5.93
C PHE A 78 8.56 3.70 6.72
N TRP A 79 9.25 2.59 7.04
CA TRP A 79 8.65 1.50 7.79
C TRP A 79 8.77 1.76 9.29
N VAL A 80 7.63 1.83 9.98
CA VAL A 80 7.48 2.15 11.40
C VAL A 80 7.08 0.91 12.19
N HIS A 81 7.58 0.80 13.43
CA HIS A 81 7.11 -0.19 14.40
C HIS A 81 6.67 0.53 15.69
N PRO A 82 5.47 0.23 16.27
CA PRO A 82 4.96 0.98 17.43
C PRO A 82 5.79 0.83 18.70
N ASP A 83 6.57 -0.25 18.83
CA ASP A 83 7.45 -0.49 19.96
C ASP A 83 8.87 0.07 19.76
N GLU A 84 9.12 0.70 18.60
CA GLU A 84 10.41 1.34 18.36
C GLU A 84 10.58 2.55 19.30
N PRO A 85 11.74 2.70 19.96
CA PRO A 85 12.00 3.89 20.78
C PRO A 85 11.79 5.18 19.98
N GLU A 86 11.11 6.15 20.56
CA GLU A 86 10.86 7.46 19.95
C GLU A 86 10.08 7.41 18.61
N ALA A 87 9.22 6.41 18.40
CA ALA A 87 8.50 6.20 17.14
C ALA A 87 7.78 7.47 16.63
N GLU A 88 7.15 8.26 17.50
CA GLU A 88 6.50 9.53 17.12
C GLU A 88 7.51 10.57 16.62
N ALA A 89 8.62 10.76 17.34
CA ALA A 89 9.67 11.69 16.94
C ALA A 89 10.27 11.30 15.59
N ARG A 90 10.43 10.00 15.34
CA ARG A 90 10.92 9.47 14.05
C ARG A 90 9.94 9.67 12.91
N ILE A 91 8.64 9.57 13.16
CA ILE A 91 7.61 9.92 12.17
C ILE A 91 7.69 11.39 11.81
N LEU A 92 7.84 12.28 12.80
CA LEU A 92 7.96 13.73 12.57
C LEU A 92 9.23 14.07 11.78
N ASP A 93 10.36 13.47 12.15
CA ASP A 93 11.62 13.65 11.44
C ASP A 93 11.55 13.12 10.01
N ALA A 94 11.07 11.89 9.79
CA ALA A 94 10.87 11.30 8.47
C ALA A 94 9.95 12.15 7.58
N ASN A 95 8.86 12.71 8.16
CA ASN A 95 7.99 13.64 7.44
C ASN A 95 8.74 14.91 7.03
N SER A 96 9.55 15.49 7.91
CA SER A 96 10.37 16.69 7.61
C SER A 96 11.40 16.42 6.51
N ARG A 97 11.88 15.20 6.38
CA ARG A 97 12.81 14.71 5.34
C ARG A 97 12.10 14.28 4.05
N GLY A 98 10.79 14.53 3.92
CA GLY A 98 10.05 14.34 2.68
C GLY A 98 9.52 12.92 2.43
N VAL A 99 9.40 12.09 3.47
CA VAL A 99 8.74 10.78 3.36
C VAL A 99 7.30 10.95 2.88
N ALA A 100 6.92 10.17 1.87
CA ALA A 100 5.61 10.26 1.22
C ALA A 100 4.52 9.48 1.96
N ALA A 101 4.89 8.37 2.62
CA ALA A 101 3.97 7.47 3.33
C ALA A 101 4.69 6.65 4.40
N PHE A 102 3.93 5.95 5.24
CA PHE A 102 4.47 5.10 6.31
C PHE A 102 4.00 3.66 6.15
N LYS A 103 4.93 2.69 6.29
CA LYS A 103 4.65 1.25 6.21
C LYS A 103 4.54 0.65 7.61
N PHE A 104 3.59 -0.29 7.77
CA PHE A 104 3.42 -1.11 8.97
C PHE A 104 3.31 -2.59 8.59
N ILE A 105 3.94 -3.45 9.39
CA ILE A 105 3.68 -4.90 9.41
C ILE A 105 3.37 -5.27 10.86
N CYS A 106 2.15 -5.73 11.11
CA CYS A 106 1.72 -6.16 12.43
C CYS A 106 2.26 -7.58 12.70
N ASP A 107 3.46 -7.68 13.27
CA ASP A 107 4.15 -8.95 13.55
C ASP A 107 3.99 -9.43 15.00
N SER A 108 3.76 -8.50 15.93
CA SER A 108 3.71 -8.73 17.38
C SER A 108 2.69 -7.84 18.09
N TYR A 109 1.88 -7.07 17.36
CA TYR A 109 0.89 -6.16 17.89
C TYR A 109 -0.33 -6.13 16.97
N TYR A 110 -1.48 -5.77 17.53
CA TYR A 110 -2.69 -5.49 16.74
C TYR A 110 -2.74 -4.02 16.35
N VAL A 111 -3.27 -3.73 15.18
CA VAL A 111 -3.42 -2.36 14.67
C VAL A 111 -4.30 -1.50 15.58
N TYR A 112 -5.26 -2.11 16.30
CA TYR A 112 -6.15 -1.43 17.25
C TYR A 112 -5.54 -1.18 18.64
N GLU A 113 -4.30 -1.61 18.90
CA GLU A 113 -3.62 -1.23 20.15
C GLU A 113 -3.33 0.28 20.18
N GLU A 114 -3.55 0.91 21.32
CA GLU A 114 -3.44 2.38 21.44
C GLU A 114 -2.09 2.93 21.00
N LYS A 115 -0.99 2.17 21.22
CA LYS A 115 0.34 2.55 20.73
C LYS A 115 0.39 2.70 19.19
N CYS A 116 -0.32 1.86 18.46
CA CYS A 116 -0.41 1.92 17.00
C CYS A 116 -1.38 3.02 16.56
N LEU A 117 -2.58 3.07 17.16
CA LEU A 117 -3.60 4.09 16.84
C LEU A 117 -3.07 5.51 17.05
N ARG A 118 -2.25 5.76 18.09
CA ARG A 118 -1.62 7.04 18.34
C ARG A 118 -0.69 7.46 17.20
N LEU A 119 0.13 6.54 16.69
CA LEU A 119 0.99 6.81 15.54
C LEU A 119 0.17 7.07 14.27
N LEU A 120 -0.92 6.33 14.05
CA LEU A 120 -1.78 6.53 12.90
C LEU A 120 -2.54 7.86 12.92
N ARG A 121 -2.99 8.31 14.11
CA ARG A 121 -3.55 9.67 14.28
C ARG A 121 -2.51 10.75 13.96
N LEU A 122 -1.26 10.57 14.41
CA LEU A 122 -0.17 11.47 14.06
C LEU A 122 0.07 11.49 12.55
N ILE A 123 0.18 10.34 11.90
CA ILE A 123 0.38 10.20 10.44
C ILE A 123 -0.77 10.88 9.68
N ALA A 124 -2.02 10.66 10.10
CA ALA A 124 -3.19 11.31 9.52
C ALA A 124 -3.14 12.84 9.67
N SER A 125 -2.73 13.35 10.86
CA SER A 125 -2.59 14.81 11.10
C SER A 125 -1.51 15.46 10.23
N LEU A 126 -0.53 14.69 9.76
CA LEU A 126 0.50 15.12 8.81
C LEU A 126 0.03 15.03 7.35
N GLY A 127 -1.22 14.60 7.11
CA GLY A 127 -1.76 14.38 5.76
C GLY A 127 -1.11 13.21 5.02
N LYS A 128 -0.42 12.30 5.73
CA LYS A 128 0.28 11.15 5.14
C LYS A 128 -0.56 9.88 5.21
N PRO A 129 -0.42 8.97 4.24
CA PRO A 129 -1.07 7.67 4.27
C PRO A 129 -0.23 6.60 4.98
N ALA A 130 -0.90 5.51 5.38
CA ALA A 130 -0.30 4.31 5.94
C ALA A 130 -0.50 3.09 5.04
N LEU A 131 0.58 2.35 4.76
CA LEU A 131 0.54 1.09 4.02
C LEU A 131 0.71 -0.07 4.99
N PHE A 132 -0.25 -0.99 4.98
CA PHE A 132 -0.18 -2.18 5.83
C PHE A 132 0.14 -3.43 5.02
N HIS A 133 0.99 -4.31 5.59
CA HIS A 133 0.86 -5.71 5.25
C HIS A 133 -0.49 -6.22 5.78
N SER A 134 -1.17 -7.08 5.04
CA SER A 134 -2.37 -7.75 5.52
C SER A 134 -2.49 -9.15 4.89
N GLY A 135 -3.19 -10.05 5.56
CA GLY A 135 -3.23 -11.44 5.13
C GLY A 135 -2.22 -12.32 5.86
N ILE A 136 -1.82 -13.42 5.23
CA ILE A 136 -0.80 -14.32 5.80
C ILE A 136 0.55 -13.61 5.84
N LEU A 137 1.15 -13.59 7.01
CA LEU A 137 2.52 -13.13 7.20
C LEU A 137 3.46 -14.33 7.24
N TRP A 138 4.41 -14.37 6.30
CA TRP A 138 5.32 -15.49 6.11
C TRP A 138 6.48 -15.54 7.12
N TYR A 139 6.42 -14.74 8.18
CA TYR A 139 7.36 -14.80 9.29
C TYR A 139 7.14 -16.04 10.15
N GLY A 140 8.15 -16.47 10.85
CA GLY A 140 8.00 -17.56 11.83
C GLY A 140 7.04 -17.21 12.96
N GLY A 141 6.41 -18.24 13.55
CA GLY A 141 5.49 -18.09 14.67
C GLY A 141 4.04 -17.77 14.28
N ASP A 142 3.22 -17.47 15.28
CA ASP A 142 1.79 -17.17 15.14
C ASP A 142 1.58 -15.66 14.89
N THR A 143 2.01 -15.17 13.74
CA THR A 143 2.02 -13.74 13.39
C THR A 143 0.83 -13.31 12.53
N SER A 144 0.27 -14.22 11.73
CA SER A 144 -0.81 -13.90 10.79
C SER A 144 -2.10 -13.43 11.46
N LYS A 145 -2.34 -13.80 12.73
CA LYS A 145 -3.50 -13.35 13.51
C LYS A 145 -3.58 -11.83 13.65
N TYR A 146 -2.44 -11.15 13.65
CA TYR A 146 -2.37 -9.68 13.71
C TYR A 146 -2.78 -9.01 12.40
N ASN A 147 -2.80 -9.76 11.28
CA ASN A 147 -3.00 -9.26 9.92
C ASN A 147 -4.35 -9.67 9.31
N ARG A 148 -5.33 -10.02 10.14
CA ARG A 148 -6.68 -10.34 9.69
C ARG A 148 -7.47 -9.05 9.41
N PRO A 149 -8.17 -8.92 8.26
CA PRO A 149 -8.79 -7.65 7.83
C PRO A 149 -9.66 -6.96 8.87
N LEU A 150 -10.48 -7.69 9.62
CA LEU A 150 -11.35 -7.10 10.65
C LEU A 150 -10.60 -6.32 11.75
N ASN A 151 -9.31 -6.57 11.94
CA ASN A 151 -8.51 -5.81 12.90
C ASN A 151 -8.43 -4.31 12.55
N TRP A 152 -8.55 -3.94 11.26
CA TRP A 152 -8.49 -2.56 10.79
C TRP A 152 -9.80 -1.78 10.92
N GLU A 153 -10.90 -2.44 11.34
CA GLU A 153 -12.17 -1.75 11.61
C GLU A 153 -12.01 -0.58 12.60
N ALA A 154 -11.11 -0.70 13.55
CA ALA A 154 -10.80 0.33 14.53
C ALA A 154 -10.25 1.64 13.93
N LEU A 155 -9.81 1.64 12.66
CA LEU A 155 -9.29 2.84 11.99
C LEU A 155 -10.40 3.77 11.48
N ILE A 156 -11.64 3.32 11.46
CA ILE A 156 -12.77 4.04 10.87
C ILE A 156 -12.98 5.42 11.51
N ASP A 157 -12.63 5.55 12.79
CA ASP A 157 -12.77 6.78 13.57
C ASP A 157 -11.50 7.67 13.57
N ILE A 158 -10.53 7.40 12.67
CA ILE A 158 -9.34 8.27 12.52
C ILE A 158 -9.56 9.22 11.34
N PRO A 159 -9.92 10.50 11.58
CA PRO A 159 -10.21 11.45 10.51
C PRO A 159 -9.01 11.68 9.59
N GLY A 160 -9.24 11.69 8.29
CA GLY A 160 -8.22 11.99 7.28
C GLY A 160 -7.18 10.91 7.04
N LEU A 161 -7.26 9.77 7.74
CA LEU A 161 -6.36 8.65 7.48
C LEU A 161 -6.70 8.01 6.13
N ARG A 162 -5.72 7.95 5.25
CA ARG A 162 -5.74 7.07 4.08
C ARG A 162 -4.86 5.86 4.39
N PHE A 163 -5.38 4.66 4.19
CA PHE A 163 -4.58 3.45 4.40
C PHE A 163 -4.82 2.40 3.32
N SER A 164 -3.83 1.54 3.09
CA SER A 164 -3.95 0.43 2.12
C SER A 164 -3.72 -0.92 2.77
N MET A 165 -4.46 -1.93 2.26
CA MET A 165 -4.38 -3.33 2.68
C MET A 165 -3.55 -4.12 1.67
N GLY A 166 -2.33 -4.47 2.06
CA GLY A 166 -1.39 -5.24 1.24
C GLY A 166 -1.97 -6.60 0.84
N HIS A 167 -1.66 -7.04 -0.39
CA HIS A 167 -2.04 -8.36 -0.91
C HIS A 167 -3.56 -8.62 -0.92
N CYS A 168 -4.39 -7.58 -0.84
CA CYS A 168 -5.83 -7.69 -0.60
C CYS A 168 -6.15 -8.72 0.50
N SER A 169 -5.29 -8.80 1.51
CA SER A 169 -5.42 -9.66 2.69
C SER A 169 -5.52 -11.18 2.41
N TRP A 170 -4.88 -11.67 1.34
CA TRP A 170 -4.93 -13.12 1.07
C TRP A 170 -4.57 -13.95 2.32
N PRO A 171 -5.34 -15.02 2.66
CA PRO A 171 -6.47 -15.62 1.93
C PRO A 171 -7.85 -15.03 2.29
N TRP A 172 -7.94 -14.00 3.12
CA TRP A 172 -9.20 -13.43 3.63
C TRP A 172 -9.75 -12.32 2.71
N HIS A 173 -9.78 -12.57 1.40
CA HIS A 173 -10.26 -11.59 0.41
C HIS A 173 -11.69 -11.12 0.65
N ASP A 174 -12.61 -12.05 0.97
CA ASP A 174 -14.01 -11.72 1.18
C ASP A 174 -14.20 -10.83 2.42
N GLU A 175 -13.42 -11.09 3.48
CA GLU A 175 -13.40 -10.26 4.68
C GLU A 175 -12.82 -8.87 4.37
N CYS A 176 -11.75 -8.80 3.57
CA CYS A 176 -11.15 -7.53 3.12
C CYS A 176 -12.14 -6.71 2.28
N ILE A 177 -12.86 -7.34 1.35
CA ILE A 177 -13.87 -6.69 0.52
C ILE A 177 -15.05 -6.20 1.37
N ALA A 178 -15.51 -7.01 2.32
CA ALA A 178 -16.59 -6.62 3.24
C ALA A 178 -16.18 -5.43 4.12
N MET A 179 -14.92 -5.42 4.60
CA MET A 179 -14.34 -4.30 5.33
C MET A 179 -14.33 -3.03 4.49
N TYR A 180 -13.88 -3.11 3.24
CA TYR A 180 -13.93 -1.97 2.32
C TYR A 180 -15.36 -1.44 2.17
N GLY A 181 -16.36 -2.31 2.02
CA GLY A 181 -17.77 -1.91 1.95
C GLY A 181 -18.22 -1.12 3.17
N LYS A 182 -17.73 -1.47 4.38
CA LYS A 182 -18.01 -0.71 5.60
C LYS A 182 -17.39 0.68 5.56
N PHE A 183 -16.11 0.81 5.16
CA PHE A 183 -15.43 2.10 5.01
C PHE A 183 -16.11 2.96 3.94
N LEU A 184 -16.45 2.38 2.79
CA LEU A 184 -17.18 3.07 1.72
C LEU A 184 -18.55 3.59 2.19
N ASN A 185 -19.31 2.79 2.94
CA ASN A 185 -20.58 3.22 3.52
C ASN A 185 -20.37 4.36 4.53
N HIS A 186 -19.33 4.30 5.35
CA HIS A 186 -18.99 5.35 6.30
C HIS A 186 -18.68 6.68 5.59
N LEU A 187 -17.88 6.65 4.50
CA LEU A 187 -17.63 7.81 3.64
C LEU A 187 -18.91 8.47 3.14
N ASN A 188 -19.90 7.67 2.77
CA ASN A 188 -21.14 8.14 2.15
C ASN A 188 -22.20 8.60 3.14
N VAL A 189 -22.28 7.96 4.32
CA VAL A 189 -23.34 8.22 5.32
C VAL A 189 -22.93 9.30 6.29
N TYR A 190 -21.70 9.31 6.75
CA TYR A 190 -21.25 10.18 7.83
C TYR A 190 -20.64 11.51 7.35
N GLN A 191 -20.48 11.72 6.05
CA GLN A 191 -20.09 12.98 5.38
C GLN A 191 -19.28 13.97 6.26
N GLY A 192 -18.39 13.43 7.08
CA GLY A 192 -17.51 14.27 7.90
C GLY A 192 -16.44 14.94 7.06
N ASP A 193 -15.95 16.08 7.50
CA ASP A 193 -14.83 16.79 6.89
C ASP A 193 -13.54 15.97 7.01
N HIS A 194 -13.27 15.09 6.11
CA HIS A 194 -12.10 14.17 6.07
C HIS A 194 -12.32 12.79 6.74
N PRO A 195 -13.11 11.92 6.14
CA PRO A 195 -13.30 10.55 6.63
C PRO A 195 -12.04 9.70 6.45
N CYS A 196 -11.96 8.58 7.21
CA CYS A 196 -10.95 7.55 7.00
C CYS A 196 -11.23 6.81 5.68
N GLU A 197 -10.22 6.63 4.85
CA GLU A 197 -10.37 6.01 3.53
C GLU A 197 -9.47 4.78 3.36
N MET A 198 -10.08 3.66 2.97
CA MET A 198 -9.38 2.39 2.72
C MET A 198 -9.07 2.21 1.23
N PHE A 199 -7.85 1.74 0.92
CA PHE A 199 -7.40 1.37 -0.41
C PHE A 199 -7.00 -0.11 -0.44
N PHE A 200 -7.07 -0.73 -1.62
CA PHE A 200 -6.53 -2.05 -1.86
C PHE A 200 -5.14 -1.95 -2.51
N ASP A 201 -4.21 -2.67 -1.97
CA ASP A 201 -2.92 -2.92 -2.60
C ASP A 201 -2.97 -4.30 -3.28
N LEU A 202 -2.95 -4.28 -4.62
CA LEU A 202 -3.01 -5.47 -5.48
C LEU A 202 -1.68 -6.22 -5.56
N THR A 203 -0.74 -5.94 -4.68
CA THR A 203 0.56 -6.60 -4.63
C THR A 203 0.42 -8.14 -4.53
N PRO A 204 1.24 -8.91 -5.26
CA PRO A 204 1.15 -10.36 -5.28
C PRO A 204 1.54 -11.03 -3.95
N GLY A 205 0.62 -11.24 -3.04
CA GLY A 205 0.71 -12.21 -1.95
C GLY A 205 -0.20 -13.40 -2.21
N THR A 206 -1.09 -13.22 -3.19
CA THR A 206 -2.06 -14.22 -3.66
C THR A 206 -1.41 -15.14 -4.67
N PRO A 207 -1.45 -16.48 -4.48
CA PRO A 207 -1.02 -17.39 -5.53
C PRO A 207 -1.74 -17.13 -6.85
N PRO A 208 -1.06 -17.25 -8.01
CA PRO A 208 -1.60 -16.85 -9.32
C PRO A 208 -2.98 -17.44 -9.66
N ILE A 209 -3.27 -18.65 -9.17
CA ILE A 209 -4.55 -19.32 -9.41
C ILE A 209 -5.75 -18.57 -8.80
N TYR A 210 -5.56 -17.83 -7.71
CA TYR A 210 -6.63 -17.08 -7.04
C TYR A 210 -6.78 -15.64 -7.56
N ARG A 211 -5.83 -15.17 -8.40
CA ARG A 211 -5.79 -13.76 -8.84
C ARG A 211 -7.05 -13.36 -9.61
N ARG A 212 -7.52 -14.24 -10.52
CA ARG A 212 -8.74 -14.01 -11.29
C ARG A 212 -9.98 -13.95 -10.39
N ASP A 213 -10.10 -14.86 -9.43
CA ASP A 213 -11.23 -14.90 -8.50
C ASP A 213 -11.30 -13.61 -7.65
N LEU A 214 -10.16 -13.15 -7.14
CA LEU A 214 -10.06 -11.88 -6.42
C LEU A 214 -10.56 -10.71 -7.29
N MET A 215 -10.03 -10.57 -8.51
CA MET A 215 -10.40 -9.48 -9.41
C MET A 215 -11.88 -9.55 -9.80
N PHE A 216 -12.40 -10.76 -10.06
CA PHE A 216 -13.81 -10.96 -10.33
C PHE A 216 -14.69 -10.47 -9.18
N LYS A 217 -14.35 -10.83 -7.94
CA LYS A 217 -15.08 -10.37 -6.75
C LYS A 217 -15.04 -8.85 -6.60
N LEU A 218 -13.85 -8.23 -6.72
CA LEU A 218 -13.68 -6.79 -6.59
C LEU A 218 -14.54 -6.01 -7.59
N PHE A 219 -14.55 -6.41 -8.87
CA PHE A 219 -15.29 -5.67 -9.90
C PHE A 219 -16.78 -6.03 -10.01
N ASN A 220 -17.25 -7.09 -9.32
CA ASN A 220 -18.64 -7.54 -9.38
C ASN A 220 -19.39 -7.46 -8.04
N VAL A 221 -18.76 -7.07 -6.94
CA VAL A 221 -19.40 -6.95 -5.62
C VAL A 221 -20.41 -5.79 -5.55
N GLY A 222 -20.36 -4.87 -6.51
CA GLY A 222 -21.22 -3.68 -6.56
C GLY A 222 -20.70 -2.48 -5.76
N TYR A 223 -19.50 -2.57 -5.18
CA TYR A 223 -18.83 -1.42 -4.54
C TYR A 223 -18.07 -0.59 -5.57
N ASP A 224 -17.94 0.72 -5.31
CA ASP A 224 -17.06 1.60 -6.09
C ASP A 224 -15.60 1.37 -5.68
N VAL A 225 -14.94 0.41 -6.36
CA VAL A 225 -13.54 0.06 -6.11
C VAL A 225 -12.57 0.78 -7.04
N GLU A 226 -13.06 1.36 -8.14
CA GLU A 226 -12.24 1.88 -9.23
C GLU A 226 -11.24 2.94 -8.79
N ASN A 227 -11.57 3.69 -7.74
CA ASN A 227 -10.77 4.79 -7.23
C ASN A 227 -9.81 4.37 -6.09
N ASN A 228 -9.85 3.11 -5.65
CA ASN A 228 -9.14 2.64 -4.46
C ASN A 228 -8.24 1.42 -4.71
N LEU A 229 -8.16 0.92 -5.95
CA LEU A 229 -7.25 -0.17 -6.32
C LEU A 229 -5.90 0.39 -6.77
N MET A 230 -4.80 -0.16 -6.26
CA MET A 230 -3.44 0.25 -6.62
C MET A 230 -2.59 -0.96 -6.98
N PHE A 231 -1.78 -0.83 -8.04
CA PHE A 231 -0.86 -1.87 -8.49
C PHE A 231 0.43 -1.87 -7.67
N GLY A 232 0.93 -3.05 -7.30
CA GLY A 232 2.22 -3.26 -6.66
C GLY A 232 2.80 -4.63 -7.01
N THR A 233 4.08 -4.88 -6.73
CA THR A 233 4.76 -6.12 -7.15
C THR A 233 5.43 -6.92 -6.04
N ASP A 234 5.58 -6.36 -4.85
CA ASP A 234 6.35 -6.96 -3.74
C ASP A 234 7.81 -7.25 -4.13
N SER A 235 8.33 -6.43 -5.03
CA SER A 235 9.71 -6.57 -5.50
C SER A 235 10.70 -6.15 -4.42
N ILE A 236 11.89 -6.77 -4.45
CA ILE A 236 12.96 -6.51 -3.49
C ILE A 236 14.15 -5.88 -4.24
N VAL A 237 14.68 -4.79 -3.72
CA VAL A 237 15.94 -4.21 -4.18
C VAL A 237 17.06 -4.78 -3.27
N PRO A 238 18.19 -5.26 -3.83
CA PRO A 238 18.70 -5.05 -5.19
C PRO A 238 18.25 -6.09 -6.24
N ALA A 239 17.42 -7.06 -5.89
CA ALA A 239 17.02 -8.17 -6.78
C ALA A 239 15.76 -7.85 -7.63
N TYR A 240 15.51 -6.58 -7.95
CA TYR A 240 14.36 -6.18 -8.78
C TYR A 240 14.37 -6.87 -10.15
N SER A 241 13.28 -7.55 -10.49
CA SER A 241 13.18 -8.35 -11.71
C SER A 241 12.15 -7.79 -12.69
N PRO A 242 12.56 -7.15 -13.80
CA PRO A 242 11.63 -6.67 -14.82
C PRO A 242 10.71 -7.77 -15.38
N LYS A 243 11.23 -9.00 -15.49
CA LYS A 243 10.44 -10.15 -15.97
C LYS A 243 9.32 -10.53 -14.99
N TRP A 244 9.59 -10.51 -13.70
CA TRP A 244 8.60 -10.76 -12.66
C TRP A 244 7.47 -9.73 -12.72
N VAL A 245 7.84 -8.47 -12.75
CA VAL A 245 6.90 -7.32 -12.81
C VAL A 245 6.05 -7.37 -14.08
N ALA A 246 6.68 -7.53 -15.25
CA ALA A 246 5.97 -7.64 -16.53
C ALA A 246 5.00 -8.82 -16.55
N GLY A 247 5.37 -9.96 -15.95
CA GLY A 247 4.52 -11.14 -15.85
C GLY A 247 3.25 -10.89 -15.01
N TRP A 248 3.35 -10.09 -13.93
CA TRP A 248 2.16 -9.69 -13.17
C TRP A 248 1.29 -8.69 -13.93
N MET A 249 1.89 -7.70 -14.58
CA MET A 249 1.15 -6.73 -15.40
C MET A 249 0.42 -7.41 -16.57
N GLU A 250 1.04 -8.40 -17.21
CA GLU A 250 0.42 -9.18 -18.28
C GLU A 250 -0.78 -10.00 -17.78
N ARG A 251 -0.62 -10.69 -16.64
CA ARG A 251 -1.69 -11.46 -16.01
C ARG A 251 -2.87 -10.59 -15.64
N ASP A 252 -2.60 -9.48 -14.93
CA ASP A 252 -3.66 -8.55 -14.52
C ASP A 252 -4.34 -7.93 -15.75
N GLY A 253 -3.58 -7.53 -16.76
CA GLY A 253 -4.11 -7.00 -18.01
C GLY A 253 -4.99 -8.01 -18.76
N ALA A 254 -4.67 -9.31 -18.71
CA ALA A 254 -5.54 -10.34 -19.29
C ALA A 254 -6.86 -10.45 -18.53
N ILE A 255 -6.82 -10.40 -17.20
CA ILE A 255 -8.02 -10.44 -16.35
C ILE A 255 -8.87 -9.17 -16.56
N TYR A 256 -8.27 -7.99 -16.62
CA TYR A 256 -9.01 -6.74 -16.88
C TYR A 256 -9.75 -6.79 -18.23
N ARG A 257 -9.10 -7.31 -19.28
CA ARG A 257 -9.77 -7.49 -20.59
C ARG A 257 -10.92 -8.49 -20.51
N GLU A 258 -10.73 -9.61 -19.83
CA GLU A 258 -11.78 -10.62 -19.62
C GLU A 258 -13.00 -10.05 -18.90
N LEU A 259 -12.76 -9.23 -17.87
CA LEU A 259 -13.82 -8.60 -17.05
C LEU A 259 -14.40 -7.33 -17.69
N GLY A 260 -13.89 -6.88 -18.83
CA GLY A 260 -14.34 -5.67 -19.50
C GLY A 260 -14.01 -4.38 -18.72
N VAL A 261 -12.94 -4.39 -17.91
CA VAL A 261 -12.53 -3.21 -17.14
C VAL A 261 -12.11 -2.09 -18.10
N PRO A 262 -12.71 -0.89 -17.99
CA PRO A 262 -12.38 0.22 -18.89
C PRO A 262 -10.91 0.66 -18.77
N GLU A 263 -10.30 1.08 -19.87
CA GLU A 263 -8.90 1.57 -19.88
C GLU A 263 -8.68 2.75 -18.92
N ALA A 264 -9.69 3.60 -18.74
CA ALA A 264 -9.64 4.69 -17.77
C ALA A 264 -9.49 4.18 -16.33
N VAL A 265 -10.10 3.06 -15.97
CA VAL A 265 -9.97 2.42 -14.65
C VAL A 265 -8.59 1.77 -14.53
N VAL A 266 -8.10 1.10 -15.58
CA VAL A 266 -6.74 0.53 -15.60
C VAL A 266 -5.70 1.62 -15.36
N ARG A 267 -5.87 2.81 -15.96
CA ARG A 267 -4.98 3.96 -15.71
C ARG A 267 -5.02 4.40 -14.24
N LYS A 268 -6.22 4.45 -13.63
CA LYS A 268 -6.34 4.77 -12.19
C LYS A 268 -5.56 3.77 -11.34
N ILE A 269 -5.68 2.47 -11.61
CA ILE A 269 -5.00 1.40 -10.85
C ILE A 269 -3.47 1.55 -10.93
N TYR A 270 -2.94 1.90 -12.10
CA TYR A 270 -1.49 2.01 -12.29
C TYR A 270 -0.91 3.38 -11.92
N ARG A 271 -1.73 4.43 -11.74
CA ARG A 271 -1.21 5.78 -11.50
C ARG A 271 -2.11 6.63 -10.59
N ASP A 272 -3.32 6.96 -11.05
CA ASP A 272 -4.08 8.07 -10.49
C ASP A 272 -4.45 7.81 -9.02
N ASN A 273 -4.81 6.56 -8.68
CA ASN A 273 -5.13 6.18 -7.31
C ASN A 273 -3.93 6.26 -6.38
N LEU A 274 -2.73 5.89 -6.85
CA LEU A 274 -1.50 6.04 -6.08
C LEU A 274 -1.20 7.53 -5.82
N MET A 275 -1.30 8.40 -6.84
CA MET A 275 -1.06 9.84 -6.67
C MET A 275 -2.04 10.43 -5.66
N ARG A 276 -3.32 10.07 -5.73
CA ARG A 276 -4.33 10.48 -4.74
C ARG A 276 -4.05 9.92 -3.34
N PHE A 277 -3.67 8.66 -3.24
CA PHE A 277 -3.29 8.03 -1.98
C PHE A 277 -2.12 8.76 -1.31
N LEU A 278 -1.09 9.13 -2.07
CA LEU A 278 0.06 9.88 -1.56
C LEU A 278 -0.24 11.36 -1.28
N GLY A 279 -1.40 11.88 -1.74
CA GLY A 279 -1.73 13.31 -1.62
C GLY A 279 -0.97 14.20 -2.60
N ALA A 280 -0.41 13.63 -3.68
CA ALA A 280 0.35 14.37 -4.69
C ALA A 280 -0.55 15.11 -5.70
N GLU A 281 -1.78 14.65 -5.89
CA GLU A 281 -2.81 15.28 -6.73
C GLU A 281 -4.09 15.41 -5.91
N GLY A 282 -4.57 16.64 -5.71
CA GLY A 282 -5.83 16.94 -5.02
C GLY A 282 -7.00 16.67 -5.96
N SER A 283 -7.53 15.46 -5.95
CA SER A 283 -8.80 15.14 -6.58
C SER A 283 -9.79 14.68 -5.52
N GLU A 284 -10.83 15.47 -5.31
CA GLU A 284 -12.03 14.98 -4.63
C GLU A 284 -12.65 13.89 -5.50
N VAL A 285 -12.71 12.68 -4.98
CA VAL A 285 -13.41 11.57 -5.61
C VAL A 285 -14.78 11.45 -4.94
N VAL A 286 -15.82 11.60 -5.73
CA VAL A 286 -17.17 11.27 -5.30
C VAL A 286 -17.37 9.76 -5.50
N HIS A 287 -17.38 9.01 -4.41
CA HIS A 287 -17.66 7.57 -4.44
C HIS A 287 -19.14 7.32 -4.78
N ARG A 288 -19.39 6.38 -5.68
CA ARG A 288 -20.74 5.91 -5.96
C ARG A 288 -21.22 5.03 -4.80
N LEU A 289 -22.42 5.33 -4.29
CA LEU A 289 -23.11 4.43 -3.36
C LEU A 289 -23.35 3.07 -4.04
N PRO A 290 -23.24 1.95 -3.30
CA PRO A 290 -23.79 0.68 -3.77
C PRO A 290 -25.24 0.94 -4.20
N GLN A 291 -25.59 0.59 -5.44
CA GLN A 291 -27.00 0.63 -5.84
C GLN A 291 -27.75 -0.30 -4.91
N GLN A 292 -28.68 0.25 -4.13
CA GLN A 292 -29.67 -0.58 -3.48
C GLN A 292 -30.38 -1.31 -4.62
N THR A 293 -30.19 -2.63 -4.69
CA THR A 293 -30.97 -3.45 -5.60
C THR A 293 -32.42 -3.17 -5.24
N GLU A 294 -33.16 -2.51 -6.15
CA GLU A 294 -34.60 -2.42 -6.03
C GLU A 294 -35.10 -3.83 -5.77
N GLU A 295 -35.74 -4.03 -4.64
CA GLU A 295 -36.37 -5.31 -4.30
C GLU A 295 -37.24 -5.69 -5.49
N ALA A 296 -37.01 -6.87 -6.05
CA ALA A 296 -37.89 -7.42 -7.04
C ALA A 296 -39.31 -7.42 -6.43
N PRO A 297 -40.34 -6.88 -7.13
CA PRO A 297 -41.69 -6.88 -6.59
C PRO A 297 -42.13 -8.34 -6.32
N SER A 298 -42.59 -8.58 -5.11
CA SER A 298 -43.11 -9.85 -4.56
C SER A 298 -44.20 -10.49 -5.42
#